data_e3bbff2c942f198d48c09833b04eb821
#
_entry.id   e3bbff2c942f198d48c09833b04eb821
#
_cell.length_a   1.000
_cell.length_b   1.000
_cell.length_c   1.000
_cell.angle_alpha   90.00
_cell.angle_beta   90.00
_cell.angle_gamma   90.00
#
_symmetry.space_group_name_H-M   'P 1'
#
loop_
_entity.id
_entity.type
_entity.pdbx_description
1 polymer ?
#
loop_
_entity_poly.entity_id
_entity_poly.type
_entity_poly.pdbx_seq_one_letter_code
_entity_poly.pdbx_strand_id
1 'polypeptide(L)'
;MGQWIELTASDGFRLAAYRADPAGPDKPRGGLVVVQEIFGVNSHIRAVCDGFAADGYVTIAPALFDRYERSVDIGYTPDDIARGRELKARAKIGRAHV
;
A
#
# COMPACT_ATOMS: atom_id res chain seq x y z
N MET A 1 0.74 14.07 -6.57
CA MET A 1 1.78 13.26 -7.17
C MET A 1 1.36 11.82 -7.40
N GLY A 2 0.75 11.19 -6.44
CA GLY A 2 0.23 9.84 -6.61
C GLY A 2 -1.26 9.79 -6.85
N GLN A 3 -1.73 8.62 -7.17
CA GLN A 3 -3.15 8.37 -7.38
C GLN A 3 -3.50 6.97 -6.93
N TRP A 4 -4.76 6.78 -6.58
CA TRP A 4 -5.27 5.45 -6.27
C TRP A 4 -5.64 4.74 -7.55
N ILE A 5 -5.21 3.48 -7.65
CA ILE A 5 -5.54 2.59 -8.76
C ILE A 5 -6.14 1.31 -8.22
N GLU A 6 -6.67 0.48 -9.11
CA GLU A 6 -7.21 -0.82 -8.74
C GLU A 6 -6.33 -1.92 -9.34
N LEU A 7 -6.01 -2.90 -8.51
CA LEU A 7 -5.30 -4.10 -8.93
C LEU A 7 -6.25 -5.28 -8.86
N THR A 8 -6.05 -6.26 -9.73
CA THR A 8 -6.80 -7.50 -9.69
C THR A 8 -5.85 -8.63 -9.37
N ALA A 9 -6.13 -9.33 -8.26
CA ALA A 9 -5.36 -10.48 -7.86
C ALA A 9 -5.66 -11.69 -8.77
N SER A 10 -4.83 -12.71 -8.70
CA SER A 10 -4.97 -13.90 -9.55
C SER A 10 -6.29 -14.63 -9.36
N ASP A 11 -6.91 -14.50 -8.18
CA ASP A 11 -8.22 -15.09 -7.90
C ASP A 11 -9.40 -14.18 -8.27
N GLY A 12 -9.13 -13.03 -8.90
CA GLY A 12 -10.16 -12.08 -9.31
C GLY A 12 -10.51 -11.02 -8.29
N PHE A 13 -9.95 -11.08 -7.08
CA PHE A 13 -10.22 -10.06 -6.07
C PHE A 13 -9.62 -8.72 -6.49
N ARG A 14 -10.39 -7.64 -6.32
CA ARG A 14 -9.95 -6.29 -6.65
C ARG A 14 -9.57 -5.54 -5.39
N LEU A 15 -8.35 -5.00 -5.38
CA LEU A 15 -7.84 -4.24 -4.25
C LEU A 15 -7.33 -2.89 -4.74
N ALA A 16 -7.34 -1.91 -3.84
CA ALA A 16 -6.78 -0.60 -4.13
C ALA A 16 -5.25 -0.63 -3.99
N ALA A 17 -4.60 0.27 -4.68
CA ALA A 17 -3.18 0.52 -4.50
C ALA A 17 -2.90 1.99 -4.73
N TYR A 18 -1.95 2.54 -3.98
CA TYR A 18 -1.48 3.89 -4.22
C TYR A 18 -0.28 3.82 -5.16
N ARG A 19 -0.34 4.54 -6.26
CA ARG A 19 0.74 4.58 -7.25
C ARG A 19 1.26 6.00 -7.40
N ALA A 20 2.58 6.15 -7.38
CA ALA A 20 3.23 7.42 -7.64
C ALA A 20 4.26 7.23 -8.76
N ASP A 21 4.22 8.10 -9.75
CA ASP A 21 5.11 8.06 -10.88
C ASP A 21 6.07 9.24 -10.83
N PRO A 22 7.32 9.07 -11.33
CA PRO A 22 8.24 10.19 -11.46
C PRO A 22 7.69 11.25 -12.38
N ALA A 23 7.94 12.52 -12.07
CA ALA A 23 7.62 13.62 -12.95
C ALA A 23 8.71 13.78 -14.00
N GLY A 24 8.36 14.38 -15.14
CA GLY A 24 9.32 14.71 -16.19
C GLY A 24 9.43 13.63 -17.26
N PRO A 25 10.22 13.94 -18.31
CA PRO A 25 10.29 13.09 -19.50
C PRO A 25 11.26 11.94 -19.41
N ASP A 26 12.06 11.87 -18.35
CA ASP A 26 13.09 10.84 -18.24
C ASP A 26 12.47 9.47 -17.95
N LYS A 27 13.14 8.45 -18.46
CA LYS A 27 12.73 7.08 -18.21
C LYS A 27 12.87 6.76 -16.73
N PRO A 28 11.90 6.10 -16.12
CA PRO A 28 12.02 5.72 -14.71
C PRO A 28 13.25 4.85 -14.45
N ARG A 29 13.80 5.01 -13.26
CA ARG A 29 14.97 4.24 -12.83
C ARG A 29 14.61 2.79 -12.48
N GLY A 30 13.36 2.51 -12.21
CA GLY A 30 12.86 1.18 -11.87
C GLY A 30 11.54 1.28 -11.16
N GLY A 31 11.03 0.13 -10.72
CA GLY A 31 9.79 0.03 -9.98
C GLY A 31 10.04 -0.46 -8.55
N LEU A 32 9.27 0.06 -7.61
CA LEU A 32 9.34 -0.32 -6.20
C LEU A 32 7.95 -0.65 -5.69
N VAL A 33 7.84 -1.72 -4.93
CA VAL A 33 6.63 -2.03 -4.17
C VAL A 33 6.88 -1.63 -2.73
N VAL A 34 6.05 -0.73 -2.20
CA VAL A 34 6.13 -0.29 -0.81
C VAL A 34 5.07 -1.05 -0.03
N VAL A 35 5.51 -1.85 0.93
CA VAL A 35 4.60 -2.69 1.72
C VAL A 35 4.09 -1.88 2.91
N GLN A 36 2.78 -1.86 3.09
CA GLN A 36 2.14 -1.16 4.20
C GLN A 36 2.53 -1.75 5.55
N GLU A 37 2.39 -0.93 6.57
CA GLU A 37 2.42 -1.39 7.96
C GLU A 37 1.02 -1.76 8.42
N ILE A 38 0.86 -2.10 9.68
CA ILE A 38 -0.45 -2.50 10.24
C ILE A 38 -1.48 -1.36 10.24
N PHE A 39 -1.07 -0.16 9.85
CA PHE A 39 -1.92 1.03 9.80
C PHE A 39 -2.55 1.25 8.43
N GLY A 40 -2.31 0.35 7.47
CA GLY A 40 -2.81 0.47 6.11
C GLY A 40 -1.92 1.36 5.24
N VAL A 41 -2.42 1.69 4.07
CA VAL A 41 -1.74 2.61 3.16
C VAL A 41 -2.10 4.03 3.59
N ASN A 42 -1.48 4.44 4.69
CA ASN A 42 -1.75 5.74 5.33
C ASN A 42 -0.88 6.85 4.73
N SER A 43 -1.00 8.05 5.30
CA SER A 43 -0.27 9.22 4.79
C SER A 43 1.24 9.00 4.80
N HIS A 44 1.76 8.29 5.81
CA HIS A 44 3.19 7.99 5.87
C HIS A 44 3.63 7.11 4.70
N ILE A 45 2.90 6.03 4.43
CA ILE A 45 3.21 5.13 3.32
C ILE A 45 3.08 5.86 1.99
N ARG A 46 2.05 6.70 1.83
CA ARG A 46 1.91 7.50 0.61
C ARG A 46 3.06 8.48 0.43
N ALA A 47 3.52 9.09 1.53
CA ALA A 47 4.67 9.98 1.48
C ALA A 47 5.96 9.25 1.10
N VAL A 48 6.13 8.02 1.57
CA VAL A 48 7.27 7.18 1.16
C VAL A 48 7.22 6.92 -0.35
N CYS A 49 6.05 6.58 -0.88
CA CYS A 49 5.89 6.39 -2.32
C CYS A 49 6.23 7.66 -3.10
N ASP A 50 5.70 8.79 -2.66
CA ASP A 50 5.95 10.06 -3.32
C ASP A 50 7.43 10.44 -3.28
N GLY A 51 8.10 10.15 -2.17
CA GLY A 51 9.53 10.41 -2.03
C GLY A 51 10.39 9.61 -3.00
N PHE A 52 10.11 8.32 -3.16
CA PHE A 52 10.83 7.50 -4.13
C PHE A 52 10.47 7.87 -5.56
N ALA A 53 9.23 8.28 -5.81
CA ALA A 53 8.85 8.79 -7.13
C ALA A 53 9.63 10.06 -7.47
N ALA A 54 9.86 10.94 -6.50
CA ALA A 54 10.69 12.12 -6.69
C ALA A 54 12.14 11.75 -7.03
N ASP A 55 12.60 10.59 -6.57
CA ASP A 55 13.92 10.06 -6.88
C ASP A 55 13.98 9.28 -8.20
N GLY A 56 12.88 9.20 -8.92
CA GLY A 56 12.84 8.61 -10.26
C GLY A 56 12.29 7.20 -10.35
N TYR A 57 11.65 6.68 -9.30
CA TYR A 57 11.08 5.34 -9.32
C TYR A 57 9.56 5.38 -9.47
N VAL A 58 9.02 4.44 -10.24
CA VAL A 58 7.58 4.17 -10.19
C VAL A 58 7.32 3.36 -8.92
N THR A 59 6.44 3.86 -8.06
CA THR A 59 6.15 3.19 -6.78
C THR A 59 4.70 2.77 -6.72
N ILE A 60 4.46 1.66 -6.02
CA ILE A 60 3.10 1.18 -5.80
C ILE A 60 3.01 0.61 -4.39
N ALA A 61 1.93 0.95 -3.69
CA ALA A 61 1.65 0.45 -2.35
C ALA A 61 0.28 -0.21 -2.35
N PRO A 62 0.21 -1.55 -2.42
CA PRO A 62 -1.07 -2.24 -2.42
C PRO A 62 -1.72 -2.23 -1.05
N ALA A 63 -3.04 -2.08 -1.03
CA ALA A 63 -3.84 -2.09 0.20
C ALA A 63 -4.12 -3.54 0.60
N LEU A 64 -3.21 -4.14 1.35
CA LEU A 64 -3.22 -5.57 1.65
C LEU A 64 -4.35 -5.99 2.58
N PHE A 65 -4.99 -5.04 3.27
CA PHE A 65 -6.13 -5.36 4.14
C PHE A 65 -7.47 -5.37 3.42
N ASP A 66 -7.51 -5.00 2.13
CA ASP A 66 -8.78 -4.80 1.43
C ASP A 66 -9.68 -6.02 1.40
N ARG A 67 -9.14 -7.23 1.48
CA ARG A 67 -9.94 -8.45 1.55
C ARG A 67 -10.78 -8.53 2.82
N TYR A 68 -10.37 -7.83 3.86
CA TYR A 68 -10.98 -7.91 5.18
C TYR A 68 -11.66 -6.60 5.54
N GLU A 69 -11.03 -5.49 5.21
CA GLU A 69 -11.59 -4.17 5.41
C GLU A 69 -10.97 -3.21 4.40
N ARG A 70 -11.82 -2.47 3.68
CA ARG A 70 -11.35 -1.51 2.68
C ARG A 70 -11.04 -0.17 3.31
N SER A 71 -10.17 0.58 2.64
CA SER A 71 -9.82 1.96 2.99
C SER A 71 -9.23 2.08 4.39
N VAL A 72 -8.44 1.09 4.81
CA VAL A 72 -7.77 1.15 6.12
C VAL A 72 -6.67 2.20 6.05
N ASP A 73 -6.84 3.24 6.83
CA ASP A 73 -5.91 4.36 6.93
C ASP A 73 -6.05 4.87 8.37
N ILE A 74 -5.30 4.26 9.28
CA ILE A 74 -5.44 4.52 10.70
C ILE A 74 -4.16 5.14 11.27
N GLY A 75 -4.30 5.76 12.42
CA GLY A 75 -3.19 6.44 13.07
C GLY A 75 -2.40 5.52 14.00
N TYR A 76 -1.78 6.12 14.98
CA TYR A 76 -0.84 5.41 15.86
C TYR A 76 -1.28 5.40 17.32
N THR A 77 -2.56 5.67 17.60
CA THR A 77 -3.09 5.57 18.95
C THR A 77 -3.09 4.11 19.41
N PRO A 78 -3.14 3.85 20.72
CA PRO A 78 -3.25 2.47 21.21
C PRO A 78 -4.41 1.70 20.60
N ASP A 79 -5.56 2.35 20.40
CA ASP A 79 -6.72 1.72 19.77
C ASP A 79 -6.45 1.39 18.30
N ASP A 80 -5.79 2.29 17.57
CA ASP A 80 -5.41 2.08 16.19
C ASP A 80 -4.42 0.93 16.06
N ILE A 81 -3.45 0.85 16.95
CA ILE A 81 -2.46 -0.23 16.97
C ILE A 81 -3.16 -1.57 17.20
N ALA A 82 -4.10 -1.62 18.16
CA ALA A 82 -4.85 -2.83 18.45
C ALA A 82 -5.67 -3.27 17.21
N ARG A 83 -6.32 -2.31 16.54
CA ARG A 83 -7.08 -2.59 15.33
C ARG A 83 -6.18 -3.09 14.19
N GLY A 84 -5.03 -2.47 14.01
CA GLY A 84 -4.07 -2.89 12.98
C GLY A 84 -3.56 -4.30 13.22
N ARG A 85 -3.28 -4.66 14.47
CA ARG A 85 -2.86 -6.01 14.83
C ARG A 85 -3.95 -7.03 14.56
N GLU A 86 -5.21 -6.67 14.83
CA GLU A 86 -6.34 -7.54 14.55
C GLU A 86 -6.48 -7.78 13.06
N LEU A 87 -6.41 -6.75 12.25
CA LEU A 87 -6.46 -6.87 10.78
C LEU A 87 -5.31 -7.72 10.26
N LYS A 88 -4.10 -7.53 10.78
CA LYS A 88 -2.95 -8.34 10.39
C LYS A 88 -3.17 -9.81 10.71
N ALA A 89 -3.71 -10.11 11.87
CA ALA A 89 -4.00 -11.49 12.26
C ALA A 89 -5.03 -12.13 11.33
N ARG A 90 -6.04 -11.38 10.93
CA ARG A 90 -7.06 -11.86 9.98
C ARG A 90 -6.49 -12.07 8.59
N ALA A 91 -5.64 -11.16 8.16
CA ALA A 91 -5.06 -11.19 6.82
C ALA A 91 -4.07 -12.34 6.64
N LYS A 92 -3.37 -12.73 7.70
CA LYS A 92 -2.36 -13.80 7.65
C LYS A 92 -1.40 -13.62 6.49
N ILE A 93 -0.95 -12.37 6.29
CA ILE A 93 -0.05 -12.03 5.20
C ILE A 93 1.22 -12.86 5.33
N GLY A 94 1.65 -13.45 4.21
CA GLY A 94 2.81 -14.33 4.20
C GLY A 94 2.51 -15.78 4.56
N ARG A 95 1.28 -16.09 4.96
CA ARG A 95 0.83 -17.45 5.26
C ARG A 95 -0.26 -17.95 4.30
N ALA A 96 -0.87 -17.02 3.59
CA ALA A 96 -2.07 -17.30 2.80
C ALA A 96 -1.83 -18.24 1.62
N HIS A 97 -0.61 -18.40 1.21
CA HIS A 97 -0.26 -19.22 0.06
C HIS A 97 0.65 -20.38 0.43
N VAL A 98 0.65 -20.71 1.66
CA VAL A 98 1.38 -21.89 2.16
C VAL A 98 0.57 -23.14 1.89
#